data_51967176b2d170f1a47c5d524f8921d0
#
_entry.id   51967176b2d170f1a47c5d524f8921d0
#
_cell.length_a   1.000
_cell.length_b   1.000
_cell.length_c   1.000
_cell.angle_alpha   90.00
_cell.angle_beta   90.00
_cell.angle_gamma   90.00
#
_symmetry.space_group_name_H-M   'P 1'
#
loop_
_entity.id
_entity.type
_entity.pdbx_description
1 polymer ?
#
loop_
_entity_poly.entity_id
_entity_poly.type
_entity_poly.pdbx_seq_one_letter_code
_entity_poly.pdbx_strand_id
1 'polypeptide(L)'
;MESKNFSKKSEIILVSLSIFAIFISTLLVIFANQFYTIIYEILSTKVFHREFDFNKWLPSIESFFLIPSFLVITVNALIFTKYSEKSKMTLLSVLALDLFFLILFVYYAATDFTIDSDLASEILLGKQCIKEKTLWPRNWYYSTEFRFINTQIFSALGFLFTDNFNAVKTVQSFFCILSLFFSMWFLLNQLSIKKTWIKFLTCILTVIPWSWISWHVSAGQNYYIPHAVFSLIYLSIFLKLTNNQNLSHKKFWISFFFIWAFLSGMSTIRYIIIFTLPLALAILWIEGRDKTSDTKITDFKNFWIKNQNVFLSVSGLIVSGIGYIFNNLIFQKIFTFHQWNSMNFNKFGETTLSDILLGLLETFGYKQEIAVLTPNGVINILVYASLFLFTLYIILALKKELPKSNKILLVFFISNFLFNTFLHLNVDYINRYYYPILIYIMPCISVISFNSELSTLRKWVLSVTWSIILLTSTFSTLQHLIAVDNNKNRHASIEFLKEKDYDFGYATFWNSTVITYLTNGKIKVGNLTRNKENKNLITEKYDFTKWLTPKDWYTDDYNNKPIFLLVQQNEYDLSKDYEVYKNGTLVYEDKFFKIYEYKNHNAFKEAF
;
A
#
# COMPACT_ATOMS: atom_id res chain seq x y z
N MET A 1 8.97 34.89 30.11
CA MET A 1 8.23 33.76 30.69
C MET A 1 9.26 32.67 30.99
N GLU A 2 9.70 32.60 32.24
CA GLU A 2 10.62 31.55 32.70
C GLU A 2 10.00 30.16 32.54
N SER A 3 10.68 29.30 31.80
CA SER A 3 10.30 27.91 31.66
C SER A 3 10.47 27.22 33.03
N LYS A 4 9.37 26.99 33.76
CA LYS A 4 9.43 26.09 34.91
C LYS A 4 9.89 24.72 34.40
N ASN A 5 11.15 24.37 34.63
CA ASN A 5 11.66 23.04 34.38
C ASN A 5 10.88 22.06 35.27
N PHE A 6 10.18 21.13 34.64
CA PHE A 6 9.58 20.00 35.36
C PHE A 6 10.67 19.23 36.11
N SER A 7 10.41 18.83 37.33
CA SER A 7 11.33 17.95 38.03
C SER A 7 11.47 16.65 37.23
N LYS A 8 12.65 16.05 37.22
CA LYS A 8 12.92 14.77 36.55
C LYS A 8 11.92 13.69 36.98
N LYS A 9 11.44 13.75 38.21
CA LYS A 9 10.42 12.84 38.78
C LYS A 9 9.04 13.06 38.10
N SER A 10 8.62 14.31 37.89
CA SER A 10 7.37 14.64 37.23
C SER A 10 7.38 14.24 35.76
N GLU A 11 8.53 14.36 35.08
CA GLU A 11 8.71 13.92 33.70
C GLU A 11 8.54 12.40 33.57
N ILE A 12 9.15 11.61 34.46
CA ILE A 12 9.03 10.15 34.50
C ILE A 12 7.58 9.74 34.74
N ILE A 13 6.89 10.33 35.72
CA ILE A 13 5.50 10.01 36.03
C ILE A 13 4.60 10.27 34.81
N LEU A 14 4.75 11.39 34.13
CA LEU A 14 3.94 11.74 32.98
C LEU A 14 4.21 10.83 31.78
N VAL A 15 5.47 10.46 31.53
CA VAL A 15 5.83 9.47 30.49
C VAL A 15 5.19 8.12 30.80
N SER A 16 5.26 7.66 32.07
CA SER A 16 4.66 6.39 32.49
C SER A 16 3.15 6.39 32.35
N LEU A 17 2.47 7.49 32.71
CA LEU A 17 1.01 7.64 32.52
C LEU A 17 0.64 7.64 31.03
N SER A 18 1.43 8.29 30.18
CA SER A 18 1.20 8.29 28.73
C SER A 18 1.39 6.89 28.13
N ILE A 19 2.40 6.14 28.55
CA ILE A 19 2.64 4.75 28.15
C ILE A 19 1.45 3.87 28.58
N PHE A 20 1.00 4.01 29.83
CA PHE A 20 -0.15 3.28 30.36
C PHE A 20 -1.43 3.60 29.58
N ALA A 21 -1.68 4.88 29.26
CA ALA A 21 -2.84 5.28 28.46
C ALA A 21 -2.82 4.72 27.05
N ILE A 22 -1.65 4.70 26.39
CA ILE A 22 -1.45 4.07 25.07
C ILE A 22 -1.79 2.58 25.17
N PHE A 23 -1.22 1.88 26.15
CA PHE A 23 -1.45 0.45 26.37
C PHE A 23 -2.93 0.12 26.60
N ILE A 24 -3.62 0.86 27.46
CA ILE A 24 -5.06 0.67 27.71
C ILE A 24 -5.88 0.95 26.44
N SER A 25 -5.57 2.01 25.68
CA SER A 25 -6.27 2.32 24.43
C SER A 25 -6.11 1.18 23.41
N THR A 26 -4.92 0.58 23.32
CA THR A 26 -4.66 -0.55 22.45
C THR A 26 -5.41 -1.81 22.87
N LEU A 27 -5.42 -2.12 24.18
CA LEU A 27 -6.22 -3.23 24.71
C LEU A 27 -7.71 -3.05 24.43
N LEU A 28 -8.24 -1.83 24.59
CA LEU A 28 -9.65 -1.54 24.29
C LEU A 28 -9.98 -1.74 22.82
N VAL A 29 -9.07 -1.42 21.90
CA VAL A 29 -9.25 -1.70 20.46
C VAL A 29 -9.19 -3.20 20.18
N ILE A 30 -8.22 -3.92 20.74
CA ILE A 30 -8.05 -5.37 20.54
C ILE A 30 -9.26 -6.14 21.08
N PHE A 31 -9.77 -5.76 22.24
CA PHE A 31 -10.89 -6.41 22.90
C PHE A 31 -12.25 -5.73 22.62
N ALA A 32 -12.29 -4.78 21.68
CA ALA A 32 -13.50 -4.02 21.35
C ALA A 32 -14.72 -4.93 21.09
N ASN A 33 -14.56 -6.00 20.31
CA ASN A 33 -15.63 -6.95 20.02
C ASN A 33 -16.09 -7.73 21.26
N GLN A 34 -15.17 -8.16 22.13
CA GLN A 34 -15.51 -8.89 23.36
C GLN A 34 -16.13 -7.98 24.40
N PHE A 35 -15.55 -6.79 24.58
CA PHE A 35 -16.09 -5.75 25.46
C PHE A 35 -17.47 -5.27 24.98
N TYR A 36 -17.65 -5.20 23.69
CA TYR A 36 -18.88 -4.92 22.99
C TYR A 36 -19.98 -5.94 23.26
N THR A 37 -19.68 -7.23 23.12
CA THR A 37 -20.63 -8.31 23.42
C THR A 37 -21.07 -8.25 24.88
N ILE A 38 -20.14 -7.99 25.78
CA ILE A 38 -20.44 -7.86 27.24
C ILE A 38 -21.30 -6.63 27.51
N ILE A 39 -20.99 -5.47 26.91
CA ILE A 39 -21.81 -4.26 27.07
C ILE A 39 -23.20 -4.45 26.47
N TYR A 40 -23.30 -5.08 25.30
CA TYR A 40 -24.58 -5.41 24.66
C TYR A 40 -25.41 -6.34 25.54
N GLU A 41 -24.83 -7.39 26.08
CA GLU A 41 -25.49 -8.31 27.01
C GLU A 41 -25.98 -7.60 28.26
N ILE A 42 -25.17 -6.73 28.87
CA ILE A 42 -25.53 -5.97 30.07
C ILE A 42 -26.63 -4.93 29.76
N LEU A 43 -26.52 -4.20 28.66
CA LEU A 43 -27.49 -3.16 28.29
C LEU A 43 -28.81 -3.76 27.82
N SER A 44 -28.79 -4.81 26.99
CA SER A 44 -30.00 -5.45 26.48
C SER A 44 -30.76 -6.21 27.55
N THR A 45 -30.06 -6.95 28.44
CA THR A 45 -30.69 -7.81 29.44
C THR A 45 -30.98 -7.12 30.76
N LYS A 46 -30.10 -6.21 31.22
CA LYS A 46 -30.22 -5.62 32.58
C LYS A 46 -30.72 -4.19 32.63
N VAL A 47 -30.61 -3.41 31.54
CA VAL A 47 -30.95 -1.99 31.56
C VAL A 47 -32.20 -1.68 30.75
N PHE A 48 -32.39 -2.25 29.59
CA PHE A 48 -33.45 -1.81 28.66
C PHE A 48 -34.56 -2.84 28.40
N HIS A 49 -34.41 -4.11 28.77
CA HIS A 49 -35.40 -5.19 28.55
C HIS A 49 -36.02 -5.20 27.13
N ARG A 50 -35.34 -4.66 26.12
CA ARG A 50 -35.75 -4.58 24.72
C ARG A 50 -34.59 -4.97 23.82
N GLU A 51 -34.87 -5.57 22.68
CA GLU A 51 -33.90 -5.72 21.61
C GLU A 51 -33.39 -4.34 21.20
N PHE A 52 -32.12 -4.12 21.40
CA PHE A 52 -31.43 -2.87 21.11
C PHE A 52 -30.92 -2.93 19.67
N ASP A 53 -31.43 -2.04 18.79
CA ASP A 53 -30.92 -1.95 17.42
C ASP A 53 -29.53 -1.34 17.43
N PHE A 54 -28.58 -2.22 17.48
CA PHE A 54 -27.18 -1.91 17.65
C PHE A 54 -26.60 -1.12 16.48
N ASN A 55 -27.01 -1.40 15.24
CA ASN A 55 -26.53 -0.68 14.05
C ASN A 55 -26.83 0.82 14.11
N LYS A 56 -27.85 1.19 14.87
CA LYS A 56 -28.25 2.58 15.08
C LYS A 56 -27.35 3.31 16.10
N TRP A 57 -26.71 2.58 17.02
CA TRP A 57 -25.86 3.13 18.09
C TRP A 57 -24.36 2.92 17.85
N LEU A 58 -23.99 2.09 16.89
CA LEU A 58 -22.59 1.86 16.51
C LEU A 58 -21.79 3.16 16.36
N PRO A 59 -22.28 4.22 15.67
CA PRO A 59 -21.58 5.49 15.58
C PRO A 59 -21.29 6.18 16.93
N SER A 60 -22.13 5.96 17.93
CA SER A 60 -21.98 6.58 19.26
C SER A 60 -20.96 5.88 20.14
N ILE A 61 -20.84 4.55 20.02
CA ILE A 61 -19.80 3.76 20.70
C ILE A 61 -18.45 4.01 20.05
N GLU A 62 -18.41 4.13 18.74
CA GLU A 62 -17.23 4.53 17.98
C GLU A 62 -16.68 5.88 18.47
N SER A 63 -17.56 6.84 18.73
CA SER A 63 -17.20 8.14 19.32
C SER A 63 -16.63 8.01 20.73
N PHE A 64 -17.07 7.02 21.50
CA PHE A 64 -16.56 6.75 22.86
C PHE A 64 -15.10 6.27 22.86
N PHE A 65 -14.67 5.54 21.84
CA PHE A 65 -13.27 5.12 21.68
C PHE A 65 -12.38 6.20 21.03
N LEU A 66 -12.96 7.10 20.23
CA LEU A 66 -12.26 8.25 19.65
C LEU A 66 -11.75 9.22 20.71
N ILE A 67 -12.56 9.49 21.72
CA ILE A 67 -12.26 10.49 22.75
C ILE A 67 -11.00 10.14 23.55
N PRO A 68 -10.78 8.92 24.07
CA PRO A 68 -9.54 8.54 24.74
C PRO A 68 -8.32 8.60 23.85
N SER A 69 -8.43 8.12 22.59
CA SER A 69 -7.33 8.17 21.64
C SER A 69 -6.96 9.62 21.28
N PHE A 70 -7.94 10.48 21.08
CA PHE A 70 -7.76 11.90 20.85
C PHE A 70 -7.15 12.63 22.06
N LEU A 71 -7.63 12.30 23.29
CA LEU A 71 -7.07 12.82 24.55
C LEU A 71 -5.61 12.39 24.74
N VAL A 72 -5.32 11.12 24.53
CA VAL A 72 -3.94 10.58 24.64
C VAL A 72 -3.00 11.32 23.67
N ILE A 73 -3.43 11.60 22.46
CA ILE A 73 -2.59 12.24 21.46
C ILE A 73 -2.51 13.74 21.68
N THR A 74 -3.61 14.40 22.06
CA THR A 74 -3.60 15.84 22.41
C THR A 74 -2.74 16.09 23.66
N VAL A 75 -2.88 15.26 24.68
CA VAL A 75 -2.03 15.31 25.88
C VAL A 75 -0.58 15.03 25.53
N ASN A 76 -0.30 14.03 24.71
CA ASN A 76 1.05 13.73 24.25
C ASN A 76 1.64 14.88 23.39
N ALA A 77 0.86 15.50 22.50
CA ALA A 77 1.30 16.66 21.72
C ALA A 77 1.63 17.87 22.62
N LEU A 78 0.82 18.14 23.65
CA LEU A 78 1.06 19.18 24.65
C LEU A 78 2.29 18.86 25.53
N ILE A 79 2.46 17.62 25.90
CA ILE A 79 3.56 17.11 26.70
C ILE A 79 4.88 17.12 25.89
N PHE A 80 4.84 16.76 24.60
CA PHE A 80 5.98 16.68 23.70
C PHE A 80 6.79 17.99 23.59
N THR A 81 6.17 19.13 23.79
CA THR A 81 6.87 20.42 23.77
C THR A 81 7.78 20.67 24.96
N LYS A 82 7.59 19.96 26.08
CA LYS A 82 8.32 20.18 27.35
C LYS A 82 9.30 19.07 27.75
N TYR A 83 9.30 17.93 27.06
CA TYR A 83 10.15 16.78 27.42
C TYR A 83 11.57 16.83 26.86
N SER A 84 12.48 16.18 27.55
CA SER A 84 13.83 15.92 27.07
C SER A 84 13.82 15.07 25.78
N GLU A 85 14.87 15.16 24.98
CA GLU A 85 15.03 14.35 23.76
C GLU A 85 14.91 12.84 24.07
N LYS A 86 15.47 12.39 25.19
CA LYS A 86 15.44 11.00 25.63
C LYS A 86 14.01 10.53 25.94
N SER A 87 13.25 11.33 26.68
CA SER A 87 11.85 11.00 27.03
C SER A 87 10.95 11.00 25.80
N LYS A 88 11.17 11.91 24.84
CA LYS A 88 10.47 11.91 23.54
C LYS A 88 10.75 10.64 22.75
N MET A 89 12.02 10.21 22.68
CA MET A 89 12.37 8.96 21.99
C MET A 89 11.75 7.73 22.66
N THR A 90 11.77 7.65 23.99
CA THR A 90 11.16 6.55 24.72
C THR A 90 9.67 6.45 24.44
N LEU A 91 8.94 7.58 24.55
CA LEU A 91 7.51 7.61 24.29
C LEU A 91 7.16 7.23 22.84
N LEU A 92 7.92 7.75 21.86
CA LEU A 92 7.75 7.40 20.46
C LEU A 92 8.06 5.93 20.17
N SER A 93 9.06 5.36 20.85
CA SER A 93 9.40 3.95 20.69
C SER A 93 8.26 3.04 21.20
N VAL A 94 7.66 3.38 22.34
CA VAL A 94 6.50 2.66 22.87
C VAL A 94 5.30 2.81 21.94
N LEU A 95 5.01 4.03 21.49
CA LEU A 95 3.93 4.28 20.54
C LEU A 95 4.14 3.52 19.22
N ALA A 96 5.37 3.48 18.72
CA ALA A 96 5.70 2.74 17.50
C ALA A 96 5.49 1.24 17.66
N LEU A 97 5.92 0.66 18.78
CA LEU A 97 5.72 -0.76 19.08
C LEU A 97 4.23 -1.08 19.20
N ASP A 98 3.48 -0.25 19.90
CA ASP A 98 2.05 -0.43 20.13
C ASP A 98 1.25 -0.37 18.82
N LEU A 99 1.48 0.66 18.00
CA LEU A 99 0.88 0.79 16.68
C LEU A 99 1.29 -0.35 15.75
N PHE A 100 2.53 -0.79 15.86
CA PHE A 100 3.03 -1.89 15.06
C PHE A 100 2.32 -3.21 15.41
N PHE A 101 2.18 -3.55 16.70
CA PHE A 101 1.43 -4.73 17.14
C PHE A 101 -0.05 -4.63 16.79
N LEU A 102 -0.65 -3.44 16.96
CA LEU A 102 -2.04 -3.21 16.58
C LEU A 102 -2.24 -3.42 15.07
N ILE A 103 -1.37 -2.88 14.23
CA ILE A 103 -1.42 -3.07 12.78
C ILE A 103 -1.30 -4.55 12.43
N LEU A 104 -0.37 -5.28 13.03
CA LEU A 104 -0.21 -6.72 12.79
C LEU A 104 -1.42 -7.54 13.26
N PHE A 105 -1.97 -7.20 14.42
CA PHE A 105 -3.14 -7.87 14.96
C PHE A 105 -4.39 -7.65 14.08
N VAL A 106 -4.67 -6.41 13.72
CA VAL A 106 -5.78 -6.07 12.80
C VAL A 106 -5.57 -6.73 11.45
N TYR A 107 -4.31 -6.83 11.00
CA TYR A 107 -3.94 -7.55 9.81
C TYR A 107 -4.35 -9.01 9.86
N TYR A 108 -3.89 -9.71 10.87
CA TYR A 108 -4.19 -11.12 11.04
C TYR A 108 -5.70 -11.37 11.13
N ALA A 109 -6.39 -10.54 11.92
CA ALA A 109 -7.83 -10.67 12.12
C ALA A 109 -8.68 -10.31 10.89
N ALA A 110 -8.24 -9.32 10.11
CA ALA A 110 -9.02 -8.83 8.96
C ALA A 110 -8.66 -9.50 7.63
N THR A 111 -7.64 -10.35 7.57
CA THR A 111 -7.13 -10.88 6.31
C THR A 111 -8.16 -11.73 5.57
N ASP A 112 -8.84 -12.64 6.26
CA ASP A 112 -9.87 -13.50 5.65
C ASP A 112 -11.05 -12.68 5.10
N PHE A 113 -11.36 -11.56 5.74
CA PHE A 113 -12.48 -10.70 5.33
C PHE A 113 -12.12 -9.77 4.18
N THR A 114 -10.84 -9.40 4.04
CA THR A 114 -10.40 -8.38 3.07
C THR A 114 -9.63 -8.95 1.88
N ILE A 115 -9.27 -10.23 1.90
CA ILE A 115 -8.50 -10.87 0.83
C ILE A 115 -9.29 -10.91 -0.47
N ASP A 116 -8.61 -10.62 -1.57
CA ASP A 116 -9.09 -10.78 -2.95
C ASP A 116 -8.13 -11.67 -3.75
N SER A 117 -8.44 -11.91 -5.01
CA SER A 117 -7.62 -12.78 -5.86
C SER A 117 -6.24 -12.21 -6.19
N ASP A 118 -6.09 -10.90 -6.29
CA ASP A 118 -4.78 -10.25 -6.48
C ASP A 118 -3.87 -10.54 -5.26
N LEU A 119 -4.42 -10.35 -4.06
CA LEU A 119 -3.71 -10.57 -2.80
C LEU A 119 -3.38 -12.03 -2.56
N ALA A 120 -4.35 -12.90 -2.83
CA ALA A 120 -4.20 -14.34 -2.70
C ALA A 120 -3.09 -14.87 -3.61
N SER A 121 -3.00 -14.36 -4.85
CA SER A 121 -1.99 -14.77 -5.81
C SER A 121 -0.56 -14.49 -5.36
N GLU A 122 -0.31 -13.37 -4.64
CA GLU A 122 1.02 -13.05 -4.10
C GLU A 122 1.47 -14.07 -3.03
N ILE A 123 0.54 -14.59 -2.23
CA ILE A 123 0.81 -15.63 -1.25
C ILE A 123 1.05 -16.97 -1.94
N LEU A 124 0.24 -17.32 -2.94
CA LEU A 124 0.42 -18.52 -3.75
C LEU A 124 1.75 -18.53 -4.49
N LEU A 125 2.20 -17.37 -5.01
CA LEU A 125 3.52 -17.21 -5.60
C LEU A 125 4.63 -17.53 -4.59
N GLY A 126 4.51 -17.04 -3.34
CA GLY A 126 5.43 -17.41 -2.26
C GLY A 126 5.48 -18.89 -1.98
N LYS A 127 4.31 -19.58 -1.97
CA LYS A 127 4.24 -21.04 -1.84
C LYS A 127 4.93 -21.76 -3.01
N GLN A 128 4.75 -21.25 -4.23
CA GLN A 128 5.41 -21.78 -5.43
C GLN A 128 6.93 -21.58 -5.38
N CYS A 129 7.40 -20.46 -4.82
CA CYS A 129 8.84 -20.24 -4.59
C CYS A 129 9.46 -21.33 -3.70
N ILE A 130 8.78 -21.73 -2.63
CA ILE A 130 9.24 -22.83 -1.75
C ILE A 130 9.20 -24.17 -2.47
N LYS A 131 8.12 -24.45 -3.21
CA LYS A 131 7.96 -25.71 -3.98
C LYS A 131 9.09 -25.90 -4.99
N GLU A 132 9.47 -24.85 -5.72
CA GLU A 132 10.54 -24.90 -6.72
C GLU A 132 11.94 -24.54 -6.17
N LYS A 133 12.05 -24.20 -4.88
CA LYS A 133 13.30 -23.78 -4.23
C LYS A 133 13.98 -22.60 -4.94
N THR A 134 13.20 -21.65 -5.44
CA THR A 134 13.67 -20.45 -6.14
C THR A 134 12.76 -19.28 -5.86
N LEU A 135 13.31 -18.05 -5.82
CA LEU A 135 12.49 -16.82 -5.70
C LEU A 135 11.76 -16.47 -7.01
N TRP A 136 12.09 -17.14 -8.10
CA TRP A 136 11.53 -16.91 -9.43
C TRP A 136 11.07 -18.23 -10.05
N PRO A 137 9.92 -18.77 -9.62
CA PRO A 137 9.43 -20.06 -10.12
C PRO A 137 9.08 -19.98 -11.60
N ARG A 138 9.44 -21.03 -12.35
CA ARG A 138 9.11 -21.15 -13.77
C ARG A 138 7.71 -21.71 -14.00
N ASN A 139 7.20 -22.47 -13.06
CA ASN A 139 5.84 -23.01 -13.09
C ASN A 139 4.81 -21.98 -12.58
N TRP A 140 4.89 -20.75 -13.10
CA TRP A 140 4.01 -19.65 -12.74
C TRP A 140 3.65 -18.80 -13.96
N TYR A 141 2.40 -18.41 -14.07
CA TYR A 141 1.96 -17.35 -14.97
C TYR A 141 2.04 -16.03 -14.25
N TYR A 142 3.02 -15.20 -14.62
CA TYR A 142 3.19 -13.88 -14.02
C TYR A 142 2.16 -12.87 -14.54
N SER A 143 2.16 -11.69 -13.96
CA SER A 143 1.30 -10.55 -14.32
C SER A 143 1.72 -9.94 -15.67
N THR A 144 1.46 -8.64 -15.88
CA THR A 144 1.86 -7.88 -17.09
C THR A 144 3.36 -7.77 -17.29
N GLU A 145 4.13 -7.97 -16.22
CA GLU A 145 5.58 -7.86 -16.21
C GLU A 145 6.18 -8.82 -15.18
N PHE A 146 7.43 -9.19 -15.39
CA PHE A 146 8.18 -9.98 -14.45
C PHE A 146 8.80 -9.07 -13.39
N ARG A 147 8.23 -9.02 -12.19
CA ARG A 147 8.73 -8.23 -11.06
C ARG A 147 9.86 -8.99 -10.36
N PHE A 148 11.11 -8.60 -10.67
CA PHE A 148 12.29 -9.30 -10.17
C PHE A 148 12.40 -9.25 -8.63
N ILE A 149 12.17 -8.10 -8.02
CA ILE A 149 12.12 -7.94 -6.56
C ILE A 149 10.72 -7.46 -6.19
N ASN A 150 9.96 -8.30 -5.51
CA ASN A 150 8.62 -8.00 -5.03
C ASN A 150 8.34 -8.75 -3.72
N THR A 151 7.11 -8.75 -3.27
CA THR A 151 6.63 -9.29 -1.99
C THR A 151 6.77 -10.80 -1.84
N GLN A 152 6.90 -11.57 -2.94
CA GLN A 152 7.11 -13.02 -2.89
C GLN A 152 8.29 -13.46 -2.02
N ILE A 153 9.31 -12.62 -1.85
CA ILE A 153 10.46 -12.91 -0.99
C ILE A 153 10.00 -13.06 0.46
N PHE A 154 9.10 -12.22 0.91
CA PHE A 154 8.61 -12.23 2.29
C PHE A 154 7.54 -13.29 2.52
N SER A 155 6.67 -13.57 1.53
CA SER A 155 5.73 -14.68 1.63
C SER A 155 6.45 -16.04 1.57
N ALA A 156 7.46 -16.20 0.72
CA ALA A 156 8.31 -17.38 0.75
C ALA A 156 8.99 -17.57 2.11
N LEU A 157 9.52 -16.49 2.70
CA LEU A 157 10.07 -16.54 4.07
C LEU A 157 9.03 -17.01 5.09
N GLY A 158 7.79 -16.52 5.00
CA GLY A 158 6.69 -16.94 5.87
C GLY A 158 6.41 -18.44 5.78
N PHE A 159 6.39 -18.99 4.57
CA PHE A 159 6.19 -20.44 4.34
C PHE A 159 7.31 -21.35 4.85
N LEU A 160 8.47 -20.81 5.21
CA LEU A 160 9.49 -21.59 5.91
C LEU A 160 9.09 -21.93 7.37
N PHE A 161 8.12 -21.21 7.93
CA PHE A 161 7.72 -21.35 9.34
C PHE A 161 6.29 -21.86 9.53
N THR A 162 5.41 -21.69 8.55
CA THR A 162 3.99 -22.06 8.68
C THR A 162 3.31 -22.25 7.33
N ASP A 163 2.34 -23.18 7.28
CA ASP A 163 1.46 -23.37 6.12
C ASP A 163 0.14 -22.58 6.23
N ASN A 164 -0.06 -21.84 7.31
CA ASN A 164 -1.23 -20.99 7.47
C ASN A 164 -1.07 -19.72 6.66
N PHE A 165 -1.93 -19.51 5.66
CA PHE A 165 -1.82 -18.40 4.71
C PHE A 165 -2.00 -17.03 5.36
N ASN A 166 -2.86 -16.91 6.39
CA ASN A 166 -3.03 -15.66 7.13
C ASN A 166 -1.76 -15.30 7.90
N ALA A 167 -1.12 -16.27 8.53
CA ALA A 167 0.15 -16.07 9.21
C ALA A 167 1.26 -15.68 8.22
N VAL A 168 1.34 -16.34 7.06
CA VAL A 168 2.27 -15.98 5.99
C VAL A 168 2.03 -14.56 5.48
N LYS A 169 0.76 -14.19 5.26
CA LYS A 169 0.39 -12.83 4.85
C LYS A 169 0.81 -11.80 5.90
N THR A 170 0.62 -12.11 7.18
CA THR A 170 1.06 -11.26 8.28
C THR A 170 2.57 -11.07 8.30
N VAL A 171 3.35 -12.14 8.10
CA VAL A 171 4.81 -12.08 7.96
C VAL A 171 5.23 -11.22 6.77
N GLN A 172 4.59 -11.40 5.61
CA GLN A 172 4.82 -10.56 4.43
C GLN A 172 4.61 -9.08 4.74
N SER A 173 3.49 -8.76 5.37
CA SER A 173 3.12 -7.38 5.72
C SER A 173 4.07 -6.76 6.73
N PHE A 174 4.51 -7.54 7.73
CA PHE A 174 5.52 -7.14 8.68
C PHE A 174 6.81 -6.68 8.00
N PHE A 175 7.38 -7.49 7.12
CA PHE A 175 8.62 -7.15 6.44
C PHE A 175 8.45 -6.01 5.42
N CYS A 176 7.29 -5.90 4.78
CA CYS A 176 6.97 -4.76 3.93
C CYS A 176 6.96 -3.44 4.72
N ILE A 177 6.26 -3.39 5.85
CA ILE A 177 6.19 -2.21 6.72
C ILE A 177 7.58 -1.86 7.27
N LEU A 178 8.33 -2.87 7.71
CA LEU A 178 9.69 -2.70 8.22
C LEU A 178 10.64 -2.14 7.13
N SER A 179 10.54 -2.65 5.91
CA SER A 179 11.30 -2.15 4.76
C SER A 179 10.97 -0.69 4.44
N LEU A 180 9.69 -0.33 4.54
CA LEU A 180 9.22 1.04 4.35
C LEU A 180 9.76 1.97 5.44
N PHE A 181 9.70 1.55 6.71
CA PHE A 181 10.23 2.30 7.85
C PHE A 181 11.73 2.58 7.68
N PHE A 182 12.53 1.56 7.38
CA PHE A 182 13.98 1.73 7.25
C PHE A 182 14.38 2.51 5.99
N SER A 183 13.67 2.37 4.89
CA SER A 183 13.95 3.16 3.68
C SER A 183 13.62 4.64 3.90
N MET A 184 12.54 4.97 4.64
CA MET A 184 12.23 6.34 5.06
C MET A 184 13.30 6.86 6.04
N TRP A 185 13.71 6.06 7.02
CA TRP A 185 14.79 6.42 7.94
C TRP A 185 16.10 6.73 7.20
N PHE A 186 16.42 5.95 6.18
CA PHE A 186 17.59 6.18 5.34
C PHE A 186 17.51 7.51 4.60
N LEU A 187 16.34 7.84 4.01
CA LEU A 187 16.10 9.12 3.36
C LEU A 187 16.26 10.29 4.35
N LEU A 188 15.62 10.22 5.50
CA LEU A 188 15.64 11.29 6.50
C LEU A 188 17.05 11.56 7.04
N ASN A 189 17.95 10.57 7.01
CA ASN A 189 19.36 10.76 7.36
C ASN A 189 20.17 11.53 6.29
N GLN A 190 19.65 11.65 5.05
CA GLN A 190 20.27 12.46 4.00
C GLN A 190 19.74 13.90 3.99
N LEU A 191 18.64 14.16 4.69
CA LEU A 191 18.05 15.49 4.83
C LEU A 191 18.65 16.24 6.03
N SER A 192 18.58 17.56 5.99
CA SER A 192 19.14 18.42 7.06
C SER A 192 18.24 18.49 8.30
N ILE A 193 17.66 17.35 8.70
CA ILE A 193 16.85 17.23 9.92
C ILE A 193 17.76 16.84 11.08
N LYS A 194 17.97 17.77 12.02
CA LYS A 194 18.91 17.57 13.14
C LYS A 194 18.38 16.65 14.24
N LYS A 195 17.07 16.71 14.53
CA LYS A 195 16.48 16.03 15.69
C LYS A 195 16.07 14.59 15.36
N THR A 196 16.61 13.63 16.06
CA THR A 196 16.36 12.19 15.83
C THR A 196 14.90 11.80 16.05
N TRP A 197 14.24 12.37 17.06
CA TRP A 197 12.82 12.08 17.32
C TRP A 197 11.90 12.51 16.19
N ILE A 198 12.24 13.59 15.44
CA ILE A 198 11.47 14.02 14.27
C ILE A 198 11.57 12.98 13.15
N LYS A 199 12.80 12.47 12.89
CA LYS A 199 13.00 11.41 11.91
C LYS A 199 12.17 10.18 12.27
N PHE A 200 12.21 9.78 13.54
CA PHE A 200 11.48 8.61 14.04
C PHE A 200 9.97 8.80 13.93
N LEU A 201 9.44 9.95 14.34
CA LEU A 201 8.04 10.30 14.18
C LEU A 201 7.62 10.26 12.70
N THR A 202 8.43 10.81 11.81
CA THR A 202 8.16 10.78 10.37
C THR A 202 8.07 9.35 9.83
N CYS A 203 8.96 8.45 10.29
CA CYS A 203 8.89 7.03 9.93
C CYS A 203 7.60 6.37 10.45
N ILE A 204 7.20 6.64 11.69
CA ILE A 204 5.93 6.13 12.24
C ILE A 204 4.75 6.62 11.39
N LEU A 205 4.67 7.92 11.11
CA LEU A 205 3.60 8.50 10.31
C LEU A 205 3.57 7.99 8.87
N THR A 206 4.71 7.53 8.36
CA THR A 206 4.81 6.92 7.03
C THR A 206 4.18 5.54 6.97
N VAL A 207 4.27 4.75 8.04
CA VAL A 207 3.78 3.36 8.05
C VAL A 207 2.35 3.22 8.57
N ILE A 208 1.80 4.26 9.20
CA ILE A 208 0.40 4.27 9.64
C ILE A 208 -0.52 4.36 8.42
N PRO A 209 -1.60 3.58 8.36
CA PRO A 209 -2.59 3.69 7.29
C PRO A 209 -3.41 4.99 7.43
N TRP A 210 -3.28 5.90 6.47
CA TRP A 210 -3.95 7.22 6.48
C TRP A 210 -5.41 7.16 6.06
N SER A 211 -5.83 6.07 5.38
CA SER A 211 -7.18 5.85 4.88
C SER A 211 -7.37 4.39 4.51
N TRP A 212 -8.57 4.01 4.14
CA TRP A 212 -8.84 2.71 3.54
C TRP A 212 -7.96 2.42 2.32
N ILE A 213 -7.79 3.41 1.41
CA ILE A 213 -6.94 3.26 0.23
C ILE A 213 -5.49 3.06 0.65
N SER A 214 -4.99 3.86 1.58
CA SER A 214 -3.64 3.71 2.12
C SER A 214 -3.44 2.36 2.80
N TRP A 215 -4.40 1.91 3.60
CA TRP A 215 -4.39 0.58 4.20
C TRP A 215 -4.37 -0.51 3.14
N HIS A 216 -5.29 -0.45 2.19
CA HIS A 216 -5.41 -1.46 1.14
C HIS A 216 -4.11 -1.61 0.34
N VAL A 217 -3.43 -0.50 0.07
CA VAL A 217 -2.18 -0.49 -0.68
C VAL A 217 -0.97 -0.91 0.17
N SER A 218 -0.84 -0.39 1.39
CA SER A 218 0.34 -0.65 2.23
C SER A 218 0.27 -2.00 2.90
N ALA A 219 -0.89 -2.32 3.34
CA ALA A 219 -1.16 -3.40 4.24
C ALA A 219 -1.92 -4.52 3.53
N GLY A 220 -2.96 -4.26 2.81
CA GLY A 220 -3.71 -5.24 2.04
C GLY A 220 -2.88 -5.83 0.90
N GLN A 221 -2.70 -5.05 -0.15
CA GLN A 221 -2.05 -5.53 -1.37
C GLN A 221 -0.53 -5.67 -1.28
N ASN A 222 0.15 -4.98 -0.38
CA ASN A 222 1.61 -4.92 -0.17
C ASN A 222 2.47 -4.71 -1.43
N TYR A 223 2.03 -5.09 -2.61
CA TYR A 223 2.84 -5.05 -3.84
C TYR A 223 3.15 -3.63 -4.33
N TYR A 224 2.54 -2.59 -3.74
CA TYR A 224 2.93 -1.19 -3.95
C TYR A 224 4.00 -0.72 -2.95
N ILE A 225 4.22 -1.42 -1.86
CA ILE A 225 5.30 -1.10 -0.91
C ILE A 225 6.67 -1.14 -1.58
N PRO A 226 7.03 -2.16 -2.39
CA PRO A 226 8.30 -2.15 -3.12
C PRO A 226 8.49 -0.89 -3.96
N HIS A 227 7.43 -0.34 -4.57
CA HIS A 227 7.51 0.90 -5.35
C HIS A 227 7.97 2.09 -4.49
N ALA A 228 7.40 2.23 -3.29
CA ALA A 228 7.79 3.26 -2.34
C ALA A 228 9.22 3.02 -1.81
N VAL A 229 9.56 1.80 -1.42
CA VAL A 229 10.88 1.42 -0.89
C VAL A 229 11.99 1.68 -1.92
N PHE A 230 11.79 1.24 -3.17
CA PHE A 230 12.77 1.47 -4.25
C PHE A 230 12.99 2.96 -4.49
N SER A 231 11.91 3.74 -4.54
CA SER A 231 11.96 5.19 -4.72
C SER A 231 12.69 5.88 -3.57
N LEU A 232 12.37 5.56 -2.31
CA LEU A 232 13.01 6.13 -1.12
C LEU A 232 14.51 5.81 -1.06
N ILE A 233 14.90 4.57 -1.35
CA ILE A 233 16.31 4.16 -1.37
C ILE A 233 17.05 4.86 -2.51
N TYR A 234 16.46 4.93 -3.70
CA TYR A 234 17.07 5.58 -4.86
C TYR A 234 17.38 7.06 -4.58
N LEU A 235 16.38 7.80 -4.08
CA LEU A 235 16.57 9.20 -3.69
C LEU A 235 17.59 9.35 -2.56
N SER A 236 17.58 8.42 -1.58
CA SER A 236 18.53 8.45 -0.46
C SER A 236 19.97 8.29 -0.93
N ILE A 237 20.25 7.34 -1.83
CA ILE A 237 21.60 7.11 -2.38
C ILE A 237 22.02 8.33 -3.21
N PHE A 238 21.12 8.85 -4.04
CA PHE A 238 21.38 10.07 -4.81
C PHE A 238 21.78 11.24 -3.91
N LEU A 239 20.99 11.54 -2.88
CA LEU A 239 21.30 12.60 -1.92
C LEU A 239 22.61 12.35 -1.17
N LYS A 240 22.89 11.10 -0.81
CA LYS A 240 24.16 10.73 -0.15
C LYS A 240 25.38 11.02 -1.04
N LEU A 241 25.27 10.74 -2.33
CA LEU A 241 26.33 10.99 -3.31
C LEU A 241 26.53 12.49 -3.60
N THR A 242 25.44 13.27 -3.54
CA THR A 242 25.46 14.70 -3.87
C THR A 242 25.80 15.59 -2.66
N ASN A 243 25.48 15.16 -1.44
CA ASN A 243 25.75 15.93 -0.23
C ASN A 243 27.21 15.84 0.25
N ASN A 244 27.89 14.73 -0.03
CA ASN A 244 29.22 14.45 0.52
C ASN A 244 30.27 14.31 -0.60
N GLN A 245 31.05 15.38 -0.85
CA GLN A 245 32.14 15.33 -1.83
C GLN A 245 33.24 14.33 -1.44
N ASN A 246 33.54 14.22 -0.14
CA ASN A 246 34.55 13.32 0.44
C ASN A 246 33.95 12.05 1.05
N LEU A 247 32.94 11.48 0.41
CA LEU A 247 32.28 10.28 0.89
C LEU A 247 33.24 9.09 0.95
N SER A 248 33.42 8.49 2.12
CA SER A 248 34.13 7.22 2.24
C SER A 248 33.42 6.14 1.40
N HIS A 249 34.19 5.34 0.69
CA HIS A 249 33.64 4.31 -0.21
C HIS A 249 32.73 4.88 -1.33
N LYS A 250 33.04 6.07 -1.86
CA LYS A 250 32.25 6.73 -2.94
C LYS A 250 31.99 5.80 -4.12
N LYS A 251 32.99 5.01 -4.53
CA LYS A 251 32.85 4.04 -5.64
C LYS A 251 31.78 2.99 -5.36
N PHE A 252 31.71 2.47 -4.11
CA PHE A 252 30.67 1.53 -3.70
C PHE A 252 29.27 2.16 -3.85
N TRP A 253 29.08 3.39 -3.37
CA TRP A 253 27.78 4.06 -3.44
C TRP A 253 27.36 4.39 -4.88
N ILE A 254 28.31 4.73 -5.77
CA ILE A 254 28.04 4.92 -7.19
C ILE A 254 27.62 3.59 -7.83
N SER A 255 28.36 2.51 -7.58
CA SER A 255 28.00 1.17 -8.08
C SER A 255 26.64 0.74 -7.57
N PHE A 256 26.37 0.93 -6.27
CA PHE A 256 25.08 0.60 -5.66
C PHE A 256 23.94 1.43 -6.26
N PHE A 257 24.15 2.71 -6.56
CA PHE A 257 23.17 3.56 -7.24
C PHE A 257 22.78 3.01 -8.61
N PHE A 258 23.77 2.64 -9.43
CA PHE A 258 23.49 2.09 -10.76
C PHE A 258 22.90 0.68 -10.73
N ILE A 259 23.36 -0.17 -9.83
CA ILE A 259 22.75 -1.49 -9.61
C ILE A 259 21.29 -1.32 -9.20
N TRP A 260 20.99 -0.40 -8.26
CA TRP A 260 19.62 -0.14 -7.81
C TRP A 260 18.74 0.44 -8.92
N ALA A 261 19.28 1.35 -9.75
CA ALA A 261 18.60 1.86 -10.93
C ALA A 261 18.28 0.75 -11.95
N PHE A 262 19.24 -0.14 -12.23
CA PHE A 262 19.07 -1.28 -13.13
C PHE A 262 17.99 -2.24 -12.60
N LEU A 263 18.10 -2.67 -11.34
CA LEU A 263 17.12 -3.55 -10.68
C LEU A 263 15.71 -2.93 -10.65
N SER A 264 15.62 -1.63 -10.48
CA SER A 264 14.36 -0.89 -10.54
C SER A 264 13.71 -1.02 -11.91
N GLY A 265 14.41 -0.66 -12.98
CA GLY A 265 13.90 -0.79 -14.34
C GLY A 265 13.59 -2.24 -14.71
N MET A 266 14.46 -3.18 -14.29
CA MET A 266 14.26 -4.61 -14.50
C MET A 266 13.00 -5.16 -13.79
N SER A 267 12.52 -4.50 -12.74
CA SER A 267 11.32 -4.93 -12.03
C SER A 267 10.03 -4.40 -12.67
N THR A 268 10.00 -3.14 -13.11
CA THR A 268 8.79 -2.53 -13.71
C THR A 268 9.08 -1.17 -14.37
N ILE A 269 8.35 -0.87 -15.44
CA ILE A 269 8.36 0.47 -16.09
C ILE A 269 7.87 1.56 -15.09
N ARG A 270 7.02 1.21 -14.13
CA ARG A 270 6.48 2.16 -13.16
C ARG A 270 7.57 2.83 -12.33
N TYR A 271 8.69 2.16 -12.04
CA TYR A 271 9.80 2.76 -11.30
C TYR A 271 10.48 3.88 -12.09
N ILE A 272 10.51 3.77 -13.41
CA ILE A 272 11.00 4.87 -14.27
C ILE A 272 10.07 6.08 -14.12
N ILE A 273 8.77 5.84 -14.15
CA ILE A 273 7.72 6.87 -14.13
C ILE A 273 7.65 7.56 -12.75
N ILE A 274 7.76 6.82 -11.65
CA ILE A 274 7.52 7.36 -10.31
C ILE A 274 8.77 7.90 -9.60
N PHE A 275 10.00 7.61 -10.07
CA PHE A 275 11.16 8.19 -9.40
C PHE A 275 12.36 8.51 -10.29
N THR A 276 12.80 7.66 -11.24
CA THR A 276 14.04 7.97 -11.99
C THR A 276 13.86 9.16 -12.93
N LEU A 277 12.78 9.20 -13.69
CA LEU A 277 12.46 10.32 -14.57
C LEU A 277 12.10 11.60 -13.79
N PRO A 278 11.20 11.58 -12.79
CA PRO A 278 10.93 12.75 -11.97
C PRO A 278 12.17 13.33 -11.26
N LEU A 279 13.11 12.49 -10.82
CA LEU A 279 14.36 12.96 -10.24
C LEU A 279 15.24 13.66 -11.30
N ALA A 280 15.36 13.09 -12.49
CA ALA A 280 16.11 13.73 -13.57
C ALA A 280 15.52 15.09 -13.93
N LEU A 281 14.19 15.20 -14.05
CA LEU A 281 13.47 16.46 -14.28
C LEU A 281 13.71 17.47 -13.15
N ALA A 282 13.61 17.04 -11.90
CA ALA A 282 13.85 17.89 -10.73
C ALA A 282 15.27 18.46 -10.71
N ILE A 283 16.28 17.63 -11.00
CA ILE A 283 17.69 18.07 -11.03
C ILE A 283 17.96 19.01 -12.20
N LEU A 284 17.43 18.70 -13.39
CA LEU A 284 17.52 19.58 -14.55
C LEU A 284 16.91 20.96 -14.26
N TRP A 285 15.76 21.00 -13.58
CA TRP A 285 15.13 22.26 -13.20
C TRP A 285 15.96 23.06 -12.18
N ILE A 286 16.51 22.40 -11.15
CA ILE A 286 17.35 23.05 -10.12
C ILE A 286 18.65 23.60 -10.73
N GLU A 287 19.40 22.77 -11.44
CA GLU A 287 20.71 23.14 -11.99
C GLU A 287 20.57 24.10 -13.20
N GLY A 288 19.48 24.01 -13.97
CA GLY A 288 19.18 24.93 -15.07
C GLY A 288 18.90 26.37 -14.60
N ARG A 289 18.23 26.51 -13.44
CA ARG A 289 17.94 27.84 -12.86
C ARG A 289 19.17 28.51 -12.27
N ASP A 290 20.13 27.73 -11.76
CA ASP A 290 21.34 28.26 -11.16
C ASP A 290 22.42 28.68 -12.22
N LYS A 291 22.14 28.46 -13.53
CA LYS A 291 23.07 28.74 -14.66
C LYS A 291 22.94 30.15 -15.27
N THR A 292 22.35 31.11 -14.61
CA THR A 292 22.26 32.49 -15.13
C THR A 292 23.58 33.27 -15.10
N SER A 293 24.73 32.66 -14.77
CA SER A 293 26.03 33.29 -14.81
C SER A 293 26.91 32.71 -15.95
N ASP A 294 27.28 33.58 -16.86
CA ASP A 294 28.23 33.39 -17.96
C ASP A 294 29.47 32.58 -17.59
N THR A 295 29.53 31.32 -17.99
CA THR A 295 30.80 30.60 -18.01
C THR A 295 30.92 29.85 -19.31
N LYS A 296 31.85 30.33 -20.20
CA LYS A 296 32.31 29.61 -21.35
C LYS A 296 32.82 28.23 -20.91
N ILE A 297 32.22 27.18 -21.47
CA ILE A 297 32.62 25.78 -21.20
C ILE A 297 33.91 25.55 -21.97
N THR A 298 35.07 25.71 -21.33
CA THR A 298 36.38 25.56 -21.95
C THR A 298 37.02 24.18 -21.73
N ASP A 299 36.45 23.35 -20.80
CA ASP A 299 37.02 22.05 -20.47
C ASP A 299 35.93 21.03 -20.07
N PHE A 300 35.94 19.87 -20.74
CA PHE A 300 34.99 18.77 -20.53
C PHE A 300 35.03 18.23 -19.10
N LYS A 301 36.19 18.17 -18.45
CA LYS A 301 36.36 17.72 -17.06
C LYS A 301 35.66 18.68 -16.08
N ASN A 302 35.84 19.99 -16.29
CA ASN A 302 35.18 21.01 -15.46
C ASN A 302 33.65 21.02 -15.68
N PHE A 303 33.21 20.75 -16.93
CA PHE A 303 31.78 20.56 -17.21
C PHE A 303 31.19 19.37 -16.48
N TRP A 304 31.89 18.22 -16.41
CA TRP A 304 31.48 17.05 -15.66
C TRP A 304 31.35 17.31 -14.16
N ILE A 305 32.38 17.90 -13.56
CA ILE A 305 32.40 18.22 -12.12
C ILE A 305 31.27 19.17 -11.77
N LYS A 306 31.07 20.22 -12.56
CA LYS A 306 30.04 21.22 -12.34
C LYS A 306 28.62 20.67 -12.52
N ASN A 307 28.43 19.67 -13.37
CA ASN A 307 27.12 19.07 -13.69
C ASN A 307 26.97 17.63 -13.14
N GLN A 308 27.77 17.24 -12.15
CA GLN A 308 27.77 15.87 -11.62
C GLN A 308 26.37 15.35 -11.24
N ASN A 309 25.51 16.18 -10.67
CA ASN A 309 24.16 15.79 -10.28
C ASN A 309 23.28 15.48 -11.50
N VAL A 310 23.38 16.28 -12.56
CA VAL A 310 22.67 16.07 -13.82
C VAL A 310 23.12 14.76 -14.45
N PHE A 311 24.43 14.53 -14.55
CA PHE A 311 24.96 13.29 -15.12
C PHE A 311 24.52 12.06 -14.31
N LEU A 312 24.58 12.13 -12.98
CA LEU A 312 24.18 11.02 -12.12
C LEU A 312 22.68 10.71 -12.30
N SER A 313 21.81 11.72 -12.29
CA SER A 313 20.37 11.52 -12.43
C SER A 313 19.96 11.01 -13.81
N VAL A 314 20.54 11.57 -14.88
CA VAL A 314 20.27 11.16 -16.27
C VAL A 314 20.83 9.77 -16.54
N SER A 315 22.07 9.48 -16.10
CA SER A 315 22.67 8.14 -16.24
C SER A 315 21.86 7.09 -15.46
N GLY A 316 21.37 7.42 -14.27
CA GLY A 316 20.46 6.55 -13.51
C GLY A 316 19.15 6.25 -14.25
N LEU A 317 18.57 7.25 -14.93
CA LEU A 317 17.40 7.07 -15.79
C LEU A 317 17.72 6.14 -16.97
N ILE A 318 18.84 6.35 -17.66
CA ILE A 318 19.28 5.51 -18.78
C ILE A 318 19.48 4.06 -18.31
N VAL A 319 20.18 3.85 -17.21
CA VAL A 319 20.45 2.51 -16.66
C VAL A 319 19.15 1.82 -16.24
N SER A 320 18.20 2.56 -15.69
CA SER A 320 16.86 2.04 -15.39
C SER A 320 16.11 1.63 -16.69
N GLY A 321 16.21 2.44 -17.75
CA GLY A 321 15.68 2.09 -19.07
C GLY A 321 16.31 0.81 -19.64
N ILE A 322 17.62 0.64 -19.52
CA ILE A 322 18.33 -0.60 -19.92
C ILE A 322 17.81 -1.80 -19.11
N GLY A 323 17.59 -1.65 -17.80
CA GLY A 323 16.99 -2.69 -16.96
C GLY A 323 15.60 -3.11 -17.45
N TYR A 324 14.75 -2.17 -17.83
CA TYR A 324 13.42 -2.44 -18.40
C TYR A 324 13.51 -3.20 -19.73
N ILE A 325 14.40 -2.77 -20.63
CA ILE A 325 14.64 -3.46 -21.91
C ILE A 325 15.12 -4.90 -21.64
N PHE A 326 16.02 -5.09 -20.67
CA PHE A 326 16.53 -6.40 -20.29
C PHE A 326 15.40 -7.33 -19.82
N ASN A 327 14.47 -6.85 -19.00
CA ASN A 327 13.30 -7.62 -18.58
C ASN A 327 12.47 -8.09 -19.78
N ASN A 328 12.10 -7.19 -20.68
CA ASN A 328 11.23 -7.50 -21.80
C ASN A 328 11.90 -8.39 -22.87
N LEU A 329 13.22 -8.26 -23.09
CA LEU A 329 13.92 -9.04 -24.12
C LEU A 329 14.43 -10.39 -23.62
N ILE A 330 14.82 -10.49 -22.34
CA ILE A 330 15.48 -11.69 -21.80
C ILE A 330 14.54 -12.48 -20.92
N PHE A 331 13.93 -11.85 -19.91
CA PHE A 331 13.07 -12.57 -18.98
C PHE A 331 11.76 -13.04 -19.60
N GLN A 332 11.21 -12.35 -20.59
CA GLN A 332 10.04 -12.80 -21.33
C GLN A 332 10.27 -14.14 -22.06
N LYS A 333 11.53 -14.48 -22.37
CA LYS A 333 11.88 -15.79 -22.96
C LYS A 333 11.98 -16.93 -21.92
N ILE A 334 12.14 -16.57 -20.64
CA ILE A 334 12.37 -17.52 -19.55
C ILE A 334 11.10 -17.72 -18.71
N PHE A 335 10.40 -16.65 -18.47
CA PHE A 335 9.19 -16.59 -17.62
C PHE A 335 7.99 -16.24 -18.47
N THR A 336 6.84 -16.82 -18.16
CA THR A 336 5.59 -16.53 -18.87
C THR A 336 4.87 -15.39 -18.19
N PHE A 337 4.77 -14.25 -18.87
CA PHE A 337 3.93 -13.13 -18.47
C PHE A 337 3.24 -12.52 -19.68
N HIS A 338 2.03 -12.01 -19.47
CA HIS A 338 1.20 -11.43 -20.52
C HIS A 338 1.07 -9.94 -20.31
N GLN A 339 1.30 -9.17 -21.36
CA GLN A 339 0.86 -7.78 -21.40
C GLN A 339 -0.67 -7.75 -21.56
N TRP A 340 -1.38 -7.90 -20.45
CA TRP A 340 -2.83 -7.94 -20.44
C TRP A 340 -3.50 -6.61 -20.82
N ASN A 341 -2.81 -5.49 -20.54
CA ASN A 341 -3.20 -4.16 -20.99
C ASN A 341 -1.98 -3.49 -21.60
N SER A 342 -1.95 -3.31 -22.91
CA SER A 342 -1.22 -2.19 -23.47
C SER A 342 -1.71 -0.94 -22.72
N MET A 343 -0.81 -0.11 -22.17
CA MET A 343 -1.19 1.24 -21.73
C MET A 343 -1.78 1.94 -22.96
N ASN A 344 -3.11 1.94 -23.07
CA ASN A 344 -3.78 2.66 -24.10
C ASN A 344 -3.90 4.11 -23.64
N PHE A 345 -3.55 5.02 -24.52
CA PHE A 345 -3.92 6.41 -24.28
C PHE A 345 -5.43 6.49 -24.29
N ASN A 346 -6.01 6.99 -23.21
CA ASN A 346 -7.44 7.28 -23.10
C ASN A 346 -7.81 8.32 -24.13
N LYS A 347 -9.07 8.29 -24.59
CA LYS A 347 -9.61 9.43 -25.31
C LYS A 347 -9.52 10.66 -24.41
N PHE A 348 -9.10 11.77 -24.98
CA PHE A 348 -8.95 13.03 -24.25
C PHE A 348 -10.26 13.36 -23.50
N GLY A 349 -10.16 13.51 -22.17
CA GLY A 349 -11.29 13.83 -21.31
C GLY A 349 -11.98 12.63 -20.61
N GLU A 350 -11.56 11.38 -20.84
CA GLU A 350 -12.08 10.21 -20.09
C GLU A 350 -11.67 10.26 -18.61
N THR A 351 -10.46 10.76 -18.31
CA THR A 351 -10.02 11.06 -16.94
C THR A 351 -9.87 12.57 -16.80
N THR A 352 -10.57 13.17 -15.86
CA THR A 352 -10.50 14.61 -15.61
C THR A 352 -9.54 14.93 -14.47
N LEU A 353 -9.07 16.18 -14.42
CA LEU A 353 -8.27 16.67 -13.28
C LEU A 353 -9.08 16.57 -11.96
N SER A 354 -10.41 16.72 -12.04
CA SER A 354 -11.30 16.56 -10.90
C SER A 354 -11.26 15.14 -10.34
N ASP A 355 -11.25 14.11 -11.19
CA ASP A 355 -11.18 12.70 -10.77
C ASP A 355 -9.87 12.40 -10.03
N ILE A 356 -8.75 12.95 -10.55
CA ILE A 356 -7.44 12.80 -9.92
C ILE A 356 -7.39 13.51 -8.57
N LEU A 357 -7.86 14.75 -8.50
CA LEU A 357 -7.88 15.51 -7.24
C LEU A 357 -8.81 14.88 -6.21
N LEU A 358 -9.95 14.35 -6.64
CA LEU A 358 -10.89 13.65 -5.78
C LEU A 358 -10.27 12.36 -5.22
N GLY A 359 -9.64 11.55 -6.06
CA GLY A 359 -8.94 10.34 -5.63
C GLY A 359 -7.76 10.65 -4.69
N LEU A 360 -7.08 11.79 -4.89
CA LEU A 360 -6.06 12.28 -3.95
C LEU A 360 -6.69 12.58 -2.57
N LEU A 361 -7.82 13.29 -2.54
CA LEU A 361 -8.55 13.60 -1.30
C LEU A 361 -9.00 12.32 -0.60
N GLU A 362 -9.56 11.35 -1.34
CA GLU A 362 -9.98 10.05 -0.83
C GLU A 362 -8.82 9.25 -0.21
N THR A 363 -7.61 9.39 -0.77
CA THR A 363 -6.40 8.77 -0.19
C THR A 363 -6.09 9.30 1.21
N PHE A 364 -6.58 10.48 1.57
CA PHE A 364 -6.47 11.06 2.91
C PHE A 364 -7.75 10.95 3.75
N GLY A 365 -8.72 10.13 3.32
CA GLY A 365 -9.92 9.85 4.10
C GLY A 365 -11.13 10.73 3.77
N TYR A 366 -11.08 11.52 2.67
CA TYR A 366 -12.24 12.22 2.14
C TYR A 366 -13.31 11.21 1.71
N LYS A 367 -14.56 11.50 2.01
CA LYS A 367 -15.72 10.72 1.59
C LYS A 367 -16.66 11.58 0.78
N GLN A 368 -17.08 11.08 -0.39
CA GLN A 368 -18.03 11.77 -1.25
C GLN A 368 -19.44 11.79 -0.65
N GLU A 369 -20.27 12.71 -1.09
CA GLU A 369 -21.72 12.81 -0.78
C GLU A 369 -22.05 12.85 0.73
N ILE A 370 -21.16 13.41 1.54
CA ILE A 370 -21.34 13.56 2.98
C ILE A 370 -21.79 14.98 3.32
N ALA A 371 -22.85 15.08 4.12
CA ALA A 371 -23.32 16.39 4.60
C ALA A 371 -22.25 17.10 5.45
N VAL A 372 -22.07 18.40 5.20
CA VAL A 372 -20.96 19.22 5.77
C VAL A 372 -20.97 19.24 7.31
N LEU A 373 -22.15 19.27 7.93
CA LEU A 373 -22.31 19.36 9.39
C LEU A 373 -22.27 18.00 10.10
N THR A 374 -21.82 16.96 9.42
CA THR A 374 -21.58 15.63 10.04
C THR A 374 -20.11 15.47 10.46
N PRO A 375 -19.78 14.55 11.37
CA PRO A 375 -18.37 14.26 11.70
C PRO A 375 -17.49 13.98 10.48
N ASN A 376 -17.98 13.18 9.53
CA ASN A 376 -17.27 12.93 8.27
C ASN A 376 -17.16 14.18 7.38
N GLY A 377 -18.16 15.07 7.38
CA GLY A 377 -18.11 16.35 6.69
C GLY A 377 -17.02 17.28 7.27
N VAL A 378 -16.88 17.32 8.60
CA VAL A 378 -15.79 18.05 9.25
C VAL A 378 -14.42 17.47 8.87
N ILE A 379 -14.29 16.12 8.80
CA ILE A 379 -13.07 15.47 8.31
C ILE A 379 -12.77 15.91 6.88
N ASN A 380 -13.75 15.95 5.99
CA ASN A 380 -13.57 16.40 4.62
C ASN A 380 -13.02 17.84 4.56
N ILE A 381 -13.56 18.77 5.37
CA ILE A 381 -13.06 20.15 5.46
C ILE A 381 -11.59 20.16 5.93
N LEU A 382 -11.24 19.35 6.94
CA LEU A 382 -9.89 19.28 7.46
C LEU A 382 -8.93 18.72 6.41
N VAL A 383 -9.32 17.71 5.63
CA VAL A 383 -8.51 17.17 4.52
C VAL A 383 -8.24 18.25 3.47
N TYR A 384 -9.26 18.98 3.02
CA TYR A 384 -9.08 20.09 2.09
C TYR A 384 -8.14 21.17 2.64
N ALA A 385 -8.41 21.63 3.86
CA ALA A 385 -7.60 22.67 4.50
C ALA A 385 -6.13 22.25 4.62
N SER A 386 -5.88 20.98 4.95
CA SER A 386 -4.52 20.47 5.13
C SER A 386 -3.74 20.36 3.84
N LEU A 387 -4.35 19.85 2.77
CA LEU A 387 -3.69 19.77 1.47
C LEU A 387 -3.43 21.17 0.90
N PHE A 388 -4.38 22.10 1.10
CA PHE A 388 -4.19 23.50 0.72
C PHE A 388 -3.03 24.15 1.49
N LEU A 389 -3.00 24.02 2.82
CA LEU A 389 -1.91 24.54 3.66
C LEU A 389 -0.57 23.88 3.31
N PHE A 390 -0.55 22.59 3.08
CA PHE A 390 0.66 21.89 2.66
C PHE A 390 1.21 22.46 1.34
N THR A 391 0.36 22.62 0.34
CA THR A 391 0.74 23.20 -0.96
C THR A 391 1.28 24.62 -0.80
N LEU A 392 0.56 25.46 -0.03
CA LEU A 392 0.98 26.83 0.26
C LEU A 392 2.37 26.85 0.95
N TYR A 393 2.59 25.97 1.94
CA TYR A 393 3.86 25.92 2.66
C TYR A 393 5.01 25.40 1.80
N ILE A 394 4.79 24.48 0.88
CA ILE A 394 5.81 24.08 -0.10
C ILE A 394 6.23 25.30 -0.94
N ILE A 395 5.27 26.04 -1.48
CA ILE A 395 5.55 27.23 -2.31
C ILE A 395 6.34 28.28 -1.51
N LEU A 396 5.94 28.54 -0.27
CA LEU A 396 6.65 29.47 0.61
C LEU A 396 8.05 28.99 0.99
N ALA A 397 8.23 27.67 1.19
CA ALA A 397 9.53 27.10 1.50
C ALA A 397 10.51 27.19 0.32
N LEU A 398 10.03 26.97 -0.91
CA LEU A 398 10.85 27.09 -2.12
C LEU A 398 11.30 28.52 -2.45
N LYS A 399 10.61 29.54 -1.90
CA LYS A 399 11.03 30.97 -2.01
C LYS A 399 12.17 31.31 -1.06
N LYS A 400 12.48 30.45 -0.09
CA LYS A 400 13.55 30.65 0.88
C LYS A 400 14.80 29.85 0.51
N GLU A 401 15.94 30.26 1.05
CA GLU A 401 17.15 29.45 0.98
C GLU A 401 17.00 28.19 1.83
N LEU A 402 16.99 27.04 1.17
CA LEU A 402 16.96 25.74 1.80
C LEU A 402 18.27 24.99 1.57
N PRO A 403 18.68 24.13 2.52
CA PRO A 403 19.74 23.17 2.25
C PRO A 403 19.48 22.41 0.94
N LYS A 404 20.52 22.16 0.15
CA LYS A 404 20.39 21.54 -1.19
C LYS A 404 19.60 20.25 -1.19
N SER A 405 19.84 19.36 -0.21
CA SER A 405 19.08 18.10 -0.05
C SER A 405 17.57 18.31 0.15
N ASN A 406 17.21 19.32 0.96
CA ASN A 406 15.81 19.64 1.23
C ASN A 406 15.13 20.24 -0.01
N LYS A 407 15.84 21.11 -0.75
CA LYS A 407 15.36 21.67 -2.02
C LYS A 407 15.13 20.57 -3.05
N ILE A 408 16.08 19.61 -3.16
CA ILE A 408 15.93 18.46 -4.06
C ILE A 408 14.69 17.62 -3.70
N LEU A 409 14.47 17.32 -2.42
CA LEU A 409 13.29 16.58 -1.98
C LEU A 409 11.98 17.27 -2.40
N LEU A 410 11.84 18.57 -2.11
CA LEU A 410 10.60 19.30 -2.42
C LEU A 410 10.37 19.40 -3.93
N VAL A 411 11.40 19.70 -4.71
CA VAL A 411 11.30 19.79 -6.17
C VAL A 411 11.03 18.42 -6.79
N PHE A 412 11.68 17.37 -6.28
CA PHE A 412 11.41 16.00 -6.70
C PHE A 412 9.96 15.60 -6.46
N PHE A 413 9.42 15.89 -5.26
CA PHE A 413 8.01 15.62 -4.95
C PHE A 413 7.06 16.34 -5.94
N ILE A 414 7.29 17.63 -6.19
CA ILE A 414 6.49 18.41 -7.13
C ILE A 414 6.60 17.84 -8.55
N SER A 415 7.81 17.58 -9.02
CA SER A 415 8.05 17.02 -10.37
C SER A 415 7.37 15.67 -10.54
N ASN A 416 7.48 14.82 -9.51
CA ASN A 416 6.85 13.50 -9.49
C ASN A 416 5.32 13.61 -9.52
N PHE A 417 4.75 14.47 -8.68
CA PHE A 417 3.31 14.69 -8.62
C PHE A 417 2.76 15.25 -9.94
N LEU A 418 3.36 16.31 -10.48
CA LEU A 418 2.92 16.95 -11.73
C LEU A 418 3.07 16.00 -12.93
N PHE A 419 4.19 15.28 -13.02
CA PHE A 419 4.43 14.35 -14.12
C PHE A 419 3.41 13.20 -14.10
N ASN A 420 3.16 12.60 -12.94
CA ASN A 420 2.19 11.51 -12.84
C ASN A 420 0.74 12.01 -13.01
N THR A 421 0.41 13.23 -12.56
CA THR A 421 -0.89 13.84 -12.86
C THR A 421 -1.08 14.01 -14.36
N PHE A 422 -0.07 14.55 -15.07
CA PHE A 422 -0.12 14.67 -16.53
C PHE A 422 -0.27 13.30 -17.21
N LEU A 423 0.47 12.28 -16.75
CA LEU A 423 0.36 10.93 -17.28
C LEU A 423 -1.07 10.37 -17.11
N HIS A 424 -1.64 10.48 -15.93
CA HIS A 424 -2.97 9.93 -15.62
C HIS A 424 -4.14 10.69 -16.26
N LEU A 425 -3.93 11.91 -16.71
CA LEU A 425 -4.91 12.59 -17.58
C LEU A 425 -5.01 11.94 -18.96
N ASN A 426 -3.99 11.17 -19.36
CA ASN A 426 -3.90 10.56 -20.68
C ASN A 426 -3.93 9.02 -20.66
N VAL A 427 -3.92 8.42 -19.48
CA VAL A 427 -3.90 6.96 -19.27
C VAL A 427 -4.86 6.62 -18.13
N ASP A 428 -5.36 5.39 -18.08
CA ASP A 428 -6.27 4.93 -17.02
C ASP A 428 -5.80 5.32 -15.63
N TYR A 429 -6.70 5.98 -14.88
CA TYR A 429 -6.44 6.45 -13.55
C TYR A 429 -6.95 5.47 -12.49
N ILE A 430 -6.08 5.13 -11.53
CA ILE A 430 -6.45 4.37 -10.34
C ILE A 430 -5.78 5.03 -9.13
N ASN A 431 -6.56 5.40 -8.11
CA ASN A 431 -6.11 6.12 -6.90
C ASN A 431 -4.87 5.51 -6.25
N ARG A 432 -4.78 4.19 -6.17
CA ARG A 432 -3.66 3.46 -5.57
C ARG A 432 -2.30 3.70 -6.24
N TYR A 433 -2.27 4.17 -7.47
CA TYR A 433 -1.00 4.45 -8.17
C TYR A 433 -0.27 5.67 -7.60
N TYR A 434 -0.97 6.56 -6.93
CA TYR A 434 -0.37 7.72 -6.28
C TYR A 434 0.29 7.41 -4.93
N TYR A 435 0.01 6.27 -4.30
CA TYR A 435 0.56 5.95 -2.98
C TYR A 435 2.10 6.12 -2.88
N PRO A 436 2.92 5.59 -3.81
CA PRO A 436 4.38 5.75 -3.74
C PRO A 436 4.86 7.19 -3.89
N ILE A 437 4.01 8.09 -4.40
CA ILE A 437 4.28 9.53 -4.54
C ILE A 437 3.86 10.25 -3.27
N LEU A 438 2.67 9.95 -2.75
CA LEU A 438 2.10 10.61 -1.58
C LEU A 438 2.90 10.34 -0.31
N ILE A 439 3.63 9.24 -0.23
CA ILE A 439 4.49 8.92 0.91
C ILE A 439 5.56 10.00 1.16
N TYR A 440 5.95 10.77 0.12
CA TYR A 440 6.89 11.88 0.23
C TYR A 440 6.31 13.11 0.93
N ILE A 441 5.01 13.18 1.14
CA ILE A 441 4.37 14.26 1.91
C ILE A 441 4.93 14.28 3.33
N MET A 442 5.17 13.12 3.95
CA MET A 442 5.67 13.02 5.31
C MET A 442 7.06 13.66 5.51
N PRO A 443 8.10 13.30 4.73
CA PRO A 443 9.39 13.97 4.84
C PRO A 443 9.33 15.44 4.38
N CYS A 444 8.46 15.82 3.43
CA CYS A 444 8.26 17.21 3.04
C CYS A 444 7.71 18.05 4.20
N ILE A 445 6.68 17.56 4.91
CA ILE A 445 6.13 18.21 6.11
C ILE A 445 7.23 18.37 7.16
N SER A 446 8.01 17.33 7.40
CA SER A 446 9.09 17.37 8.39
C SER A 446 10.16 18.40 8.04
N VAL A 447 10.55 18.51 6.77
CA VAL A 447 11.50 19.53 6.30
C VAL A 447 10.90 20.94 6.46
N ILE A 448 9.66 21.14 6.04
CA ILE A 448 8.99 22.45 6.12
C ILE A 448 8.81 22.89 7.58
N SER A 449 8.32 21.99 8.44
CA SER A 449 8.00 22.31 9.83
C SER A 449 9.23 22.58 10.71
N PHE A 450 10.32 21.85 10.49
CA PHE A 450 11.44 21.88 11.42
C PHE A 450 12.72 22.54 10.90
N ASN A 451 12.85 22.74 9.58
CA ASN A 451 13.99 23.44 8.98
C ASN A 451 13.63 24.81 8.39
N SER A 452 12.37 25.18 8.39
CA SER A 452 11.96 26.52 7.94
C SER A 452 11.87 27.49 9.12
N GLU A 453 12.13 28.77 8.86
CA GLU A 453 11.90 29.88 9.82
C GLU A 453 10.40 30.18 9.97
N LEU A 454 9.53 29.20 9.91
CA LEU A 454 8.12 29.36 10.20
C LEU A 454 7.93 29.78 11.66
N SER A 455 7.01 30.71 11.90
CA SER A 455 6.63 31.07 13.26
C SER A 455 6.13 29.85 14.03
N THR A 456 6.32 29.85 15.34
CA THR A 456 5.88 28.76 16.23
C THR A 456 4.40 28.44 16.03
N LEU A 457 3.56 29.45 15.86
CA LEU A 457 2.12 29.28 15.59
C LEU A 457 1.86 28.49 14.29
N ARG A 458 2.56 28.81 13.20
CA ARG A 458 2.39 28.09 11.91
C ARG A 458 2.82 26.62 12.00
N LYS A 459 3.91 26.34 12.73
CA LYS A 459 4.35 24.95 13.02
C LYS A 459 3.28 24.19 13.81
N TRP A 460 2.68 24.84 14.79
CA TRP A 460 1.60 24.28 15.59
C TRP A 460 0.37 23.97 14.74
N VAL A 461 -0.10 24.93 13.97
CA VAL A 461 -1.27 24.74 13.08
C VAL A 461 -1.03 23.56 12.14
N LEU A 462 0.12 23.52 11.47
CA LEU A 462 0.45 22.42 10.56
C LEU A 462 0.48 21.06 11.27
N SER A 463 1.14 20.99 12.43
CA SER A 463 1.29 19.74 13.19
C SER A 463 -0.05 19.25 13.75
N VAL A 464 -0.88 20.14 14.30
CA VAL A 464 -2.18 19.78 14.86
C VAL A 464 -3.13 19.34 13.75
N THR A 465 -3.18 20.06 12.64
CA THR A 465 -4.07 19.72 11.51
C THR A 465 -3.72 18.35 10.94
N TRP A 466 -2.44 18.06 10.70
CA TRP A 466 -2.01 16.74 10.21
C TRP A 466 -2.25 15.64 11.24
N SER A 467 -2.03 15.91 12.51
CA SER A 467 -2.32 14.93 13.57
C SER A 467 -3.81 14.56 13.60
N ILE A 468 -4.70 15.54 13.49
CA ILE A 468 -6.15 15.29 13.45
C ILE A 468 -6.51 14.43 12.23
N ILE A 469 -5.99 14.75 11.03
CA ILE A 469 -6.27 13.99 9.82
C ILE A 469 -5.79 12.55 9.95
N LEU A 470 -4.54 12.37 10.36
CA LEU A 470 -3.95 11.02 10.47
C LEU A 470 -4.73 10.17 11.47
N LEU A 471 -5.18 10.75 12.58
CA LEU A 471 -5.92 10.05 13.60
C LEU A 471 -7.33 9.67 13.16
N THR A 472 -8.05 10.62 12.61
CA THR A 472 -9.42 10.39 12.14
C THR A 472 -9.44 9.41 10.98
N SER A 473 -8.47 9.51 10.07
CA SER A 473 -8.33 8.60 8.94
C SER A 473 -7.93 7.19 9.37
N THR A 474 -6.98 7.06 10.30
CA THR A 474 -6.58 5.75 10.85
C THR A 474 -7.75 5.09 11.56
N PHE A 475 -8.47 5.86 12.37
CA PHE A 475 -9.65 5.35 13.09
C PHE A 475 -10.75 4.90 12.13
N SER A 476 -11.11 5.73 11.13
CA SER A 476 -12.09 5.36 10.09
C SER A 476 -11.66 4.11 9.33
N THR A 477 -10.36 3.93 9.10
CA THR A 477 -9.81 2.73 8.45
C THR A 477 -9.97 1.49 9.32
N LEU A 478 -9.66 1.60 10.62
CA LEU A 478 -9.81 0.48 11.55
C LEU A 478 -11.27 0.07 11.70
N GLN A 479 -12.20 1.03 11.77
CA GLN A 479 -13.64 0.75 11.80
C GLN A 479 -14.10 0.01 10.54
N HIS A 480 -13.67 0.46 9.37
CA HIS A 480 -14.01 -0.17 8.11
C HIS A 480 -13.49 -1.62 8.06
N LEU A 481 -12.28 -1.87 8.53
CA LEU A 481 -11.68 -3.21 8.57
C LEU A 481 -12.44 -4.20 9.48
N ILE A 482 -12.98 -3.71 10.57
CA ILE A 482 -13.76 -4.54 11.52
C ILE A 482 -15.16 -4.82 10.97
N ALA A 483 -15.73 -3.87 10.21
CA ALA A 483 -17.11 -3.95 9.71
C ALA A 483 -17.26 -4.65 8.36
N VAL A 484 -16.17 -4.78 7.58
CA VAL A 484 -16.23 -5.28 6.20
C VAL A 484 -15.83 -6.73 6.12
N ASP A 485 -16.71 -7.55 5.56
CA ASP A 485 -16.41 -8.90 5.08
C ASP A 485 -16.70 -8.99 3.58
N ASN A 486 -15.66 -8.78 2.77
CA ASN A 486 -15.75 -8.89 1.31
C ASN A 486 -15.98 -10.34 0.84
N ASN A 487 -15.74 -11.31 1.71
CA ASN A 487 -15.86 -12.74 1.41
C ASN A 487 -17.14 -13.37 1.97
N LYS A 488 -17.98 -12.60 2.67
CA LYS A 488 -19.21 -13.07 3.28
C LYS A 488 -20.06 -13.94 2.34
N ASN A 489 -20.17 -13.50 1.10
CA ASN A 489 -20.99 -14.21 0.10
C ASN A 489 -20.36 -15.53 -0.36
N ARG A 490 -19.05 -15.75 -0.12
CA ARG A 490 -18.29 -16.94 -0.52
C ARG A 490 -18.27 -18.04 0.55
N HIS A 491 -18.52 -17.71 1.80
CA HIS A 491 -18.36 -18.67 2.91
C HIS A 491 -19.18 -19.93 2.72
N ALA A 492 -20.46 -19.79 2.40
CA ALA A 492 -21.36 -20.95 2.22
C ALA A 492 -20.90 -21.86 1.05
N SER A 493 -20.51 -21.28 -0.08
CA SER A 493 -20.00 -22.05 -1.23
C SER A 493 -18.67 -22.73 -0.91
N ILE A 494 -17.79 -22.09 -0.14
CA ILE A 494 -16.50 -22.69 0.30
C ILE A 494 -16.74 -23.84 1.27
N GLU A 495 -17.67 -23.73 2.20
CA GLU A 495 -18.03 -24.83 3.11
C GLU A 495 -18.58 -26.02 2.33
N PHE A 496 -19.50 -25.80 1.38
CA PHE A 496 -19.98 -26.85 0.49
C PHE A 496 -18.84 -27.56 -0.27
N LEU A 497 -17.89 -26.79 -0.82
CA LEU A 497 -16.74 -27.37 -1.53
C LEU A 497 -15.85 -28.23 -0.59
N LYS A 498 -15.70 -27.81 0.67
CA LYS A 498 -14.97 -28.58 1.70
C LYS A 498 -15.70 -29.87 2.09
N GLU A 499 -17.02 -29.79 2.29
CA GLU A 499 -17.87 -30.94 2.67
C GLU A 499 -17.88 -32.02 1.57
N LYS A 500 -17.83 -31.62 0.32
CA LYS A 500 -17.76 -32.51 -0.86
C LYS A 500 -16.34 -33.00 -1.18
N ASP A 501 -15.33 -32.55 -0.44
CA ASP A 501 -13.92 -32.92 -0.61
C ASP A 501 -13.37 -32.65 -2.01
N TYR A 502 -13.76 -31.52 -2.62
CA TYR A 502 -13.18 -31.10 -3.89
C TYR A 502 -11.74 -30.64 -3.72
N ASP A 503 -10.85 -31.12 -4.58
CA ASP A 503 -9.45 -30.71 -4.64
C ASP A 503 -9.20 -29.60 -5.67
N PHE A 504 -10.01 -29.58 -6.74
CA PHE A 504 -9.76 -28.71 -7.89
C PHE A 504 -11.05 -28.23 -8.58
N GLY A 505 -11.01 -27.03 -9.13
CA GLY A 505 -12.08 -26.48 -9.95
C GLY A 505 -11.66 -25.23 -10.69
N TYR A 506 -12.64 -24.59 -11.32
CA TYR A 506 -12.46 -23.36 -12.06
C TYR A 506 -13.45 -22.29 -11.62
N ALA A 507 -13.03 -21.03 -11.71
CA ALA A 507 -13.86 -19.85 -11.52
C ALA A 507 -13.30 -18.66 -12.31
N THR A 508 -14.02 -17.55 -12.35
CA THR A 508 -13.42 -16.29 -12.83
C THR A 508 -12.31 -15.85 -11.91
N PHE A 509 -11.41 -15.00 -12.40
CA PHE A 509 -10.25 -14.50 -11.66
C PHE A 509 -10.60 -14.02 -10.25
N TRP A 510 -11.62 -13.19 -10.09
CA TRP A 510 -11.99 -12.63 -8.79
C TRP A 510 -12.56 -13.65 -7.78
N ASN A 511 -12.91 -14.84 -8.25
CA ASN A 511 -13.45 -15.93 -7.44
C ASN A 511 -12.52 -17.16 -7.38
N SER A 512 -11.35 -17.13 -8.01
CA SER A 512 -10.44 -18.27 -8.11
C SER A 512 -9.41 -18.35 -6.97
N THR A 513 -8.33 -17.62 -7.07
CA THR A 513 -7.21 -17.71 -6.11
C THR A 513 -7.60 -17.32 -4.70
N VAL A 514 -8.64 -16.48 -4.52
CA VAL A 514 -9.21 -16.15 -3.21
C VAL A 514 -9.77 -17.40 -2.50
N ILE A 515 -10.47 -18.30 -3.21
CA ILE A 515 -10.96 -19.55 -2.63
C ILE A 515 -9.79 -20.45 -2.25
N THR A 516 -8.78 -20.54 -3.12
CA THR A 516 -7.56 -21.28 -2.78
C THR A 516 -6.90 -20.75 -1.52
N TYR A 517 -6.84 -19.44 -1.35
CA TYR A 517 -6.32 -18.80 -0.14
C TYR A 517 -7.15 -19.15 1.11
N LEU A 518 -8.47 -18.93 1.05
CA LEU A 518 -9.40 -19.16 2.16
C LEU A 518 -9.49 -20.64 2.59
N THR A 519 -9.00 -21.54 1.74
CA THR A 519 -8.88 -22.97 2.06
C THR A 519 -7.46 -23.40 2.40
N ASN A 520 -6.53 -22.46 2.65
CA ASN A 520 -5.10 -22.72 2.89
C ASN A 520 -4.46 -23.61 1.80
N GLY A 521 -4.90 -23.44 0.54
CA GLY A 521 -4.40 -24.18 -0.62
C GLY A 521 -4.88 -25.62 -0.74
N LYS A 522 -5.88 -26.05 0.04
CA LYS A 522 -6.49 -27.38 -0.06
C LYS A 522 -7.29 -27.50 -1.35
N ILE A 523 -8.12 -26.48 -1.66
CA ILE A 523 -8.91 -26.42 -2.89
C ILE A 523 -8.18 -25.48 -3.86
N LYS A 524 -7.76 -25.99 -5.00
CA LYS A 524 -7.08 -25.21 -6.04
C LYS A 524 -8.11 -24.78 -7.06
N VAL A 525 -8.09 -23.49 -7.45
CA VAL A 525 -9.06 -22.93 -8.38
C VAL A 525 -8.36 -22.20 -9.51
N GLY A 526 -8.47 -22.76 -10.72
CA GLY A 526 -7.91 -22.17 -11.94
C GLY A 526 -8.78 -21.01 -12.46
N ASN A 527 -8.16 -20.07 -13.17
CA ASN A 527 -8.84 -18.90 -13.72
C ASN A 527 -9.46 -19.19 -15.08
N LEU A 528 -10.68 -18.72 -15.26
CA LEU A 528 -11.38 -18.69 -16.55
C LEU A 528 -11.51 -17.27 -17.08
N THR A 529 -11.47 -17.14 -18.41
CA THR A 529 -11.73 -15.88 -19.11
C THR A 529 -13.23 -15.68 -19.30
N ARG A 530 -13.69 -14.44 -19.17
CA ARG A 530 -15.03 -14.00 -19.58
C ARG A 530 -14.99 -13.52 -21.03
N ASN A 531 -16.01 -13.82 -21.79
CA ASN A 531 -16.19 -13.17 -23.09
C ASN A 531 -16.45 -11.67 -22.87
N LYS A 532 -15.58 -10.82 -23.43
CA LYS A 532 -15.64 -9.37 -23.24
C LYS A 532 -16.88 -8.74 -23.87
N GLU A 533 -17.36 -9.29 -25.00
CA GLU A 533 -18.49 -8.72 -25.74
C GLU A 533 -19.84 -9.00 -25.06
N ASN A 534 -20.02 -10.18 -24.50
CA ASN A 534 -21.29 -10.63 -23.94
C ASN A 534 -21.31 -10.76 -22.42
N LYS A 535 -20.22 -10.48 -21.72
CA LYS A 535 -20.00 -10.74 -20.28
C LYS A 535 -20.24 -12.20 -19.88
N ASN A 536 -20.20 -13.13 -20.82
CA ASN A 536 -20.44 -14.55 -20.62
C ASN A 536 -19.13 -15.32 -20.46
N LEU A 537 -19.19 -16.47 -19.79
CA LEU A 537 -18.09 -17.43 -19.79
C LEU A 537 -17.97 -18.00 -21.21
N ILE A 538 -16.82 -17.89 -21.76
CA ILE A 538 -16.27 -18.63 -22.91
C ILE A 538 -17.27 -19.00 -24.01
N THR A 539 -17.05 -18.42 -25.14
CA THR A 539 -17.74 -18.83 -26.39
C THR A 539 -16.84 -19.67 -27.30
N GLU A 540 -15.55 -19.77 -27.00
CA GLU A 540 -14.60 -20.52 -27.82
C GLU A 540 -13.74 -21.45 -26.96
N LYS A 541 -13.49 -22.64 -27.50
CA LYS A 541 -12.73 -23.71 -26.86
C LYS A 541 -11.48 -23.19 -26.10
N TYR A 542 -11.52 -23.27 -24.76
CA TYR A 542 -10.37 -23.23 -23.88
C TYR A 542 -9.65 -21.89 -23.69
N ASP A 543 -10.34 -20.79 -23.45
CA ASP A 543 -9.64 -19.60 -23.03
C ASP A 543 -9.52 -19.54 -21.48
N PHE A 544 -8.56 -20.29 -20.95
CA PHE A 544 -8.15 -20.15 -19.56
C PHE A 544 -7.39 -18.84 -19.39
N THR A 545 -7.75 -18.10 -18.36
CA THR A 545 -6.95 -16.92 -17.96
C THR A 545 -5.66 -17.37 -17.29
N LYS A 546 -4.61 -17.55 -18.07
CA LYS A 546 -3.28 -17.92 -17.62
C LYS A 546 -2.59 -16.74 -16.94
N TRP A 547 -3.05 -16.41 -15.74
CA TRP A 547 -2.72 -15.18 -15.02
C TRP A 547 -2.61 -15.42 -13.52
N LEU A 548 -1.47 -15.06 -12.90
CA LEU A 548 -1.22 -15.12 -11.47
C LEU A 548 -1.55 -16.46 -10.81
N THR A 549 -1.27 -17.56 -11.51
CA THR A 549 -1.54 -18.93 -11.08
C THR A 549 -0.41 -19.87 -11.49
N PRO A 550 -0.24 -21.02 -10.81
CA PRO A 550 0.66 -22.08 -11.25
C PRO A 550 0.25 -22.66 -12.61
N LYS A 551 1.24 -23.01 -13.45
CA LYS A 551 0.99 -23.59 -14.79
C LYS A 551 0.43 -25.01 -14.72
N ASP A 552 0.84 -25.78 -13.70
CA ASP A 552 0.39 -27.15 -13.49
C ASP A 552 -1.11 -27.26 -13.16
N TRP A 553 -1.78 -26.15 -12.81
CA TRP A 553 -3.23 -26.15 -12.62
C TRP A 553 -4.03 -26.34 -13.92
N TYR A 554 -3.41 -26.19 -15.08
CA TYR A 554 -4.05 -26.32 -16.40
C TYR A 554 -3.62 -27.58 -17.15
N THR A 555 -2.93 -28.49 -16.45
CA THR A 555 -2.52 -29.82 -16.97
C THR A 555 -3.64 -30.86 -16.79
N ASP A 556 -3.39 -32.09 -17.22
CA ASP A 556 -4.37 -33.19 -17.13
C ASP A 556 -4.31 -33.97 -15.80
N ASP A 557 -3.58 -33.48 -14.81
CA ASP A 557 -3.35 -34.16 -13.53
C ASP A 557 -4.63 -34.36 -12.69
N TYR A 558 -5.71 -33.67 -13.03
CA TYR A 558 -7.01 -33.75 -12.33
C TYR A 558 -8.05 -34.65 -13.02
N ASN A 559 -7.63 -35.53 -13.93
CA ASN A 559 -8.57 -36.36 -14.69
C ASN A 559 -9.20 -37.52 -13.89
N ASN A 560 -8.68 -37.83 -12.72
CA ASN A 560 -9.15 -38.96 -11.92
C ASN A 560 -10.18 -38.58 -10.84
N LYS A 561 -10.52 -37.33 -10.70
CA LYS A 561 -11.46 -36.82 -9.68
C LYS A 561 -12.49 -35.87 -10.28
N PRO A 562 -13.68 -35.77 -9.65
CA PRO A 562 -14.63 -34.71 -10.00
C PRO A 562 -14.00 -33.34 -9.81
N ILE A 563 -14.33 -32.42 -10.72
CA ILE A 563 -13.97 -31.03 -10.64
C ILE A 563 -15.21 -30.15 -10.66
N PHE A 564 -15.08 -28.93 -10.17
CA PHE A 564 -16.19 -27.99 -10.13
C PHE A 564 -15.94 -26.74 -10.99
N LEU A 565 -17.03 -26.15 -11.44
CA LEU A 565 -17.09 -24.79 -11.98
C LEU A 565 -17.93 -23.94 -11.04
N LEU A 566 -17.32 -22.91 -10.45
CA LEU A 566 -18.02 -21.93 -9.62
C LEU A 566 -18.35 -20.70 -10.46
N VAL A 567 -19.63 -20.36 -10.50
CA VAL A 567 -20.18 -19.24 -11.27
C VAL A 567 -20.87 -18.27 -10.33
N GLN A 568 -20.47 -17.00 -10.36
CA GLN A 568 -21.15 -15.95 -9.60
C GLN A 568 -22.36 -15.45 -10.38
N GLN A 569 -23.56 -15.45 -9.78
CA GLN A 569 -24.82 -15.20 -10.49
C GLN A 569 -24.91 -13.83 -11.19
N ASN A 570 -24.26 -12.79 -10.62
CA ASN A 570 -24.25 -11.46 -11.22
C ASN A 570 -23.16 -11.25 -12.30
N GLU A 571 -22.26 -12.23 -12.48
CA GLU A 571 -21.20 -12.14 -13.49
C GLU A 571 -21.63 -12.71 -14.85
N TYR A 572 -22.68 -13.54 -14.89
CA TYR A 572 -23.08 -14.30 -16.05
C TYR A 572 -24.57 -14.22 -16.29
N ASP A 573 -24.93 -14.19 -17.55
CA ASP A 573 -26.32 -14.39 -17.98
C ASP A 573 -26.64 -15.89 -17.94
N LEU A 574 -27.12 -16.36 -16.78
CA LEU A 574 -27.49 -17.75 -16.58
C LEU A 574 -28.78 -18.15 -17.35
N SER A 575 -29.47 -17.18 -17.96
CA SER A 575 -30.64 -17.47 -18.81
C SER A 575 -30.24 -18.06 -20.16
N LYS A 576 -28.98 -17.93 -20.58
CA LYS A 576 -28.47 -18.50 -21.82
C LYS A 576 -28.05 -19.95 -21.62
N ASP A 577 -28.51 -20.79 -22.52
CA ASP A 577 -28.23 -22.22 -22.58
C ASP A 577 -26.82 -22.51 -23.09
N TYR A 578 -25.80 -22.18 -22.28
CA TYR A 578 -24.41 -22.55 -22.62
C TYR A 578 -24.20 -24.05 -22.43
N GLU A 579 -23.52 -24.68 -23.38
CA GLU A 579 -23.16 -26.10 -23.28
C GLU A 579 -22.44 -26.46 -22.00
N VAL A 580 -21.58 -25.55 -21.50
CA VAL A 580 -20.87 -25.73 -20.23
C VAL A 580 -21.83 -25.98 -19.07
N TYR A 581 -22.97 -25.30 -19.00
CA TYR A 581 -23.95 -25.53 -17.92
C TYR A 581 -24.81 -26.76 -18.16
N LYS A 582 -25.06 -27.12 -19.43
CA LYS A 582 -25.83 -28.32 -19.80
C LYS A 582 -25.06 -29.60 -19.50
N ASN A 583 -23.73 -29.59 -19.74
CA ASN A 583 -22.88 -30.76 -19.58
C ASN A 583 -22.38 -30.95 -18.15
N GLY A 584 -22.57 -29.94 -17.27
CA GLY A 584 -22.30 -30.04 -15.86
C GLY A 584 -23.54 -30.37 -15.03
N THR A 585 -23.36 -31.05 -13.91
CA THR A 585 -24.44 -31.29 -12.94
C THR A 585 -24.48 -30.16 -11.93
N LEU A 586 -25.59 -29.42 -11.82
CA LEU A 586 -25.77 -28.41 -10.78
C LEU A 586 -25.83 -29.10 -9.41
N VAL A 587 -24.83 -28.87 -8.54
CA VAL A 587 -24.71 -29.50 -7.22
C VAL A 587 -24.91 -28.54 -6.06
N TYR A 588 -24.82 -27.23 -6.32
CA TYR A 588 -25.03 -26.18 -5.32
C TYR A 588 -25.58 -24.91 -5.98
N GLU A 589 -26.50 -24.27 -5.29
CA GLU A 589 -27.03 -22.96 -5.68
C GLU A 589 -27.41 -22.17 -4.44
N ASP A 590 -26.94 -20.91 -4.36
CA ASP A 590 -27.42 -19.92 -3.41
C ASP A 590 -27.72 -18.58 -4.10
N LYS A 591 -27.95 -17.53 -3.35
CA LYS A 591 -28.22 -16.18 -3.87
C LYS A 591 -27.08 -15.62 -4.73
N PHE A 592 -25.85 -16.08 -4.52
CA PHE A 592 -24.65 -15.47 -5.08
C PHE A 592 -23.92 -16.37 -6.06
N PHE A 593 -23.93 -17.69 -5.83
CA PHE A 593 -23.14 -18.64 -6.59
C PHE A 593 -23.94 -19.87 -7.02
N LYS A 594 -23.54 -20.43 -8.17
CA LYS A 594 -23.87 -21.77 -8.61
C LYS A 594 -22.59 -22.58 -8.76
N ILE A 595 -22.66 -23.88 -8.41
CA ILE A 595 -21.55 -24.79 -8.60
C ILE A 595 -22.04 -25.96 -9.46
N TYR A 596 -21.35 -26.15 -10.58
CA TYR A 596 -21.56 -27.26 -11.51
C TYR A 596 -20.43 -28.27 -11.33
N GLU A 597 -20.76 -29.56 -11.19
CA GLU A 597 -19.82 -30.65 -11.10
C GLU A 597 -19.62 -31.31 -12.46
N TYR A 598 -18.38 -31.67 -12.76
CA TYR A 598 -17.97 -32.47 -13.91
C TYR A 598 -17.22 -33.71 -13.44
N LYS A 599 -17.42 -34.84 -14.14
CA LYS A 599 -16.80 -36.11 -13.79
C LYS A 599 -15.28 -36.04 -13.63
N ASN A 600 -14.63 -35.23 -14.46
CA ASN A 600 -13.17 -34.99 -14.41
C ASN A 600 -12.81 -33.79 -15.32
N HIS A 601 -11.53 -33.48 -15.39
CA HIS A 601 -11.00 -32.37 -16.17
C HIS A 601 -11.26 -32.51 -17.69
N ASN A 602 -11.23 -33.73 -18.23
CA ASN A 602 -11.53 -33.96 -19.66
C ASN A 602 -13.00 -33.70 -19.96
N ALA A 603 -13.91 -34.20 -19.12
CA ALA A 603 -15.34 -33.92 -19.27
C ALA A 603 -15.66 -32.43 -19.19
N PHE A 604 -14.91 -31.67 -18.36
CA PHE A 604 -15.02 -30.22 -18.32
C PHE A 604 -14.53 -29.58 -19.63
N LYS A 605 -13.37 -30.01 -20.15
CA LYS A 605 -12.85 -29.49 -21.44
C LYS A 605 -13.76 -29.78 -22.62
N GLU A 606 -14.42 -30.95 -22.64
CA GLU A 606 -15.35 -31.34 -23.68
C GLU A 606 -16.66 -30.53 -23.62
N ALA A 607 -16.99 -29.96 -22.45
CA ALA A 607 -18.18 -29.14 -22.25
C ALA A 607 -18.00 -27.69 -22.76
N PHE A 608 -16.82 -27.30 -23.14
CA PHE A 608 -16.49 -26.02 -23.75
C PHE A 608 -16.27 -26.22 -25.25
#